data_a46c5e0ccc2f1165b4185dbafdc6e00c
#
_entry.id   a46c5e0ccc2f1165b4185dbafdc6e00c
#
_cell.length_a   1.000
_cell.length_b   1.000
_cell.length_c   1.000
_cell.angle_alpha   90.00
_cell.angle_beta   90.00
_cell.angle_gamma   90.00
#
_symmetry.space_group_name_H-M   'P 1'
#
loop_
_entity.id
_entity.type
_entity.pdbx_description
1 polymer ?
#
loop_
_entity_poly.entity_id
_entity_poly.type
_entity_poly.pdbx_seq_one_letter_code
_entity_poly.pdbx_strand_id
1 'polypeptide(L)'
;GTCFDKKTKKECNYKPKLSDVAEGKIKQDDCLYYLQKYQSLVSSHSIWNYASYFQMMKYQKEKYAEYLNKKVAIFDEAHRIEDQIIQFVGIDIFERNLNECKIDVENYDLQDIDDVMKLSDGLSESYARQISELEDSSAFAQNPDYEVVQTLENKYKKYAEARSEIYSNKENFILNKPYYDEGGKFRSLSVKPLDISKYVSTFFDHPVQIFMSATIDKESFCENTGFNPEMVEIVDTQVSPFPIENRKVEFTDVKRLSYSSTRDDEQLVIKKIDEIMTKYSDKKGLILTSSKSRCFEILENLSVENKKRIRICHSFNANGKT
;
A
#
# COMPACT_ATOMS: atom_id res chain seq x y z
N GLY A 1 -4.11 -14.49 10.52
CA GLY A 1 -3.79 -15.43 11.58
C GLY A 1 -2.50 -16.16 11.32
N THR A 2 -1.71 -16.42 12.33
CA THR A 2 -0.53 -17.25 12.21
C THR A 2 -0.99 -18.67 11.93
N CYS A 3 -0.67 -19.20 10.77
CA CYS A 3 -0.94 -20.61 10.44
C CYS A 3 0.13 -21.56 10.99
N PHE A 4 0.78 -21.13 12.06
CA PHE A 4 1.81 -21.88 12.77
C PHE A 4 1.70 -21.59 14.25
N ASP A 5 1.44 -22.61 15.06
CA ASP A 5 1.48 -22.52 16.51
C ASP A 5 2.93 -22.60 16.97
N LYS A 6 3.48 -21.49 17.48
CA LYS A 6 4.87 -21.40 17.93
C LYS A 6 5.18 -22.31 19.14
N LYS A 7 4.18 -22.57 20.02
CA LYS A 7 4.35 -23.41 21.20
C LYS A 7 4.37 -24.89 20.83
N THR A 8 3.44 -25.33 20.02
CA THR A 8 3.32 -26.72 19.57
C THR A 8 4.16 -27.06 18.35
N LYS A 9 4.72 -26.03 17.66
CA LYS A 9 5.41 -26.13 16.37
C LYS A 9 4.58 -26.80 15.27
N LYS A 10 3.25 -26.77 15.39
CA LYS A 10 2.33 -27.35 14.42
C LYS A 10 1.79 -26.29 13.47
N GLU A 11 1.69 -26.65 12.20
CA GLU A 11 0.96 -25.84 11.23
C GLU A 11 -0.55 -25.92 11.51
N CYS A 12 -1.25 -24.85 11.13
CA CYS A 12 -2.70 -24.80 11.21
C CYS A 12 -3.33 -25.92 10.36
N ASN A 13 -4.26 -26.68 10.94
CA ASN A 13 -4.91 -27.80 10.27
C ASN A 13 -5.73 -27.36 9.03
N TYR A 14 -6.14 -26.11 8.97
CA TYR A 14 -6.91 -25.52 7.85
C TYR A 14 -6.01 -24.96 6.73
N LYS A 15 -4.68 -24.98 6.89
CA LYS A 15 -3.75 -24.55 5.85
C LYS A 15 -3.61 -25.67 4.81
N PRO A 16 -4.05 -25.47 3.56
CA PRO A 16 -3.88 -26.48 2.53
C PRO A 16 -2.40 -26.69 2.21
N LYS A 17 -2.06 -27.84 1.68
CA LYS A 17 -0.75 -28.05 1.08
C LYS A 17 -0.73 -27.49 -0.33
N LEU A 18 0.40 -26.87 -0.72
CA LEU A 18 0.54 -26.32 -2.06
C LEU A 18 0.40 -27.40 -3.15
N SER A 19 0.94 -28.61 -2.92
CA SER A 19 0.77 -29.76 -3.80
C SER A 19 -0.70 -30.14 -4.00
N ASP A 20 -1.48 -30.15 -2.92
CA ASP A 20 -2.90 -30.50 -3.01
C ASP A 20 -3.69 -29.47 -3.83
N VAL A 21 -3.36 -28.18 -3.64
CA VAL A 21 -3.96 -27.09 -4.44
C VAL A 21 -3.55 -27.19 -5.91
N ALA A 22 -2.28 -27.53 -6.19
CA ALA A 22 -1.79 -27.71 -7.56
C ALA A 22 -2.48 -28.89 -8.28
N GLU A 23 -2.88 -29.93 -7.53
CA GLU A 23 -3.63 -31.08 -8.03
C GLU A 23 -5.17 -30.87 -8.02
N GLY A 24 -5.64 -29.68 -7.58
CA GLY A 24 -7.07 -29.40 -7.47
C GLY A 24 -7.78 -30.06 -6.29
N LYS A 25 -7.03 -30.61 -5.33
CA LYS A 25 -7.56 -31.26 -4.12
C LYS A 25 -7.87 -30.22 -3.03
N ILE A 26 -8.99 -29.53 -3.18
CA ILE A 26 -9.44 -28.46 -2.26
C ILE A 26 -10.49 -29.03 -1.31
N LYS A 27 -10.35 -28.71 0.00
CA LYS A 27 -11.32 -29.08 1.02
C LYS A 27 -12.20 -27.90 1.37
N GLN A 28 -13.41 -28.18 1.83
CA GLN A 28 -14.39 -27.14 2.19
C GLN A 28 -13.95 -26.26 3.37
N ASP A 29 -13.13 -26.78 4.25
CA ASP A 29 -12.61 -26.13 5.45
C ASP A 29 -11.19 -25.55 5.26
N ASP A 30 -10.63 -25.61 4.05
CA ASP A 30 -9.35 -25.00 3.76
C ASP A 30 -9.35 -23.48 4.01
N CYS A 31 -8.26 -22.96 4.60
CA CYS A 31 -8.10 -21.54 4.84
C CYS A 31 -8.12 -20.73 3.55
N LEU A 32 -9.12 -19.88 3.37
CA LEU A 32 -9.33 -19.08 2.15
C LEU A 32 -8.11 -18.22 1.78
N TYR A 33 -7.42 -17.65 2.77
CA TYR A 33 -6.21 -16.86 2.50
C TYR A 33 -5.12 -17.68 1.82
N TYR A 34 -4.79 -18.85 2.38
CA TYR A 34 -3.76 -19.72 1.78
C TYR A 34 -4.24 -20.39 0.52
N LEU A 35 -5.51 -20.71 0.42
CA LEU A 35 -6.10 -21.24 -0.80
C LEU A 35 -5.94 -20.25 -1.95
N GLN A 36 -6.35 -19.00 -1.78
CA GLN A 36 -6.19 -17.94 -2.79
C GLN A 36 -4.72 -17.69 -3.15
N LYS A 37 -3.85 -17.62 -2.13
CA LYS A 37 -2.40 -17.46 -2.32
C LYS A 37 -1.82 -18.60 -3.15
N TYR A 38 -2.15 -19.84 -2.84
CA TYR A 38 -1.62 -21.00 -3.53
C TYR A 38 -2.22 -21.16 -4.92
N GLN A 39 -3.50 -20.89 -5.08
CA GLN A 39 -4.14 -20.83 -6.41
C GLN A 39 -3.47 -19.78 -7.30
N SER A 40 -3.14 -18.60 -6.78
CA SER A 40 -2.40 -17.59 -7.54
C SER A 40 -1.00 -18.07 -7.95
N LEU A 41 -0.32 -18.84 -7.10
CA LEU A 41 0.99 -19.40 -7.43
C LEU A 41 0.91 -20.45 -8.52
N VAL A 42 0.03 -21.45 -8.38
CA VAL A 42 -0.06 -22.59 -9.32
C VAL A 42 -0.75 -22.24 -10.64
N SER A 43 -1.52 -21.16 -10.69
CA SER A 43 -2.20 -20.72 -11.92
C SER A 43 -1.21 -20.27 -12.99
N SER A 44 -1.52 -20.55 -14.26
CA SER A 44 -0.75 -20.04 -15.40
C SER A 44 -0.72 -18.51 -15.45
N HIS A 45 -1.82 -17.88 -15.03
CA HIS A 45 -1.98 -16.43 -14.94
C HIS A 45 -2.36 -16.06 -13.51
N SER A 46 -1.74 -15.02 -12.96
CA SER A 46 -2.05 -14.52 -11.62
C SER A 46 -1.97 -13.00 -11.56
N ILE A 47 -2.81 -12.41 -10.73
CA ILE A 47 -2.83 -10.96 -10.50
C ILE A 47 -2.43 -10.72 -9.05
N TRP A 48 -1.47 -9.82 -8.84
CA TRP A 48 -0.93 -9.45 -7.54
C TRP A 48 -0.93 -7.94 -7.41
N ASN A 49 -1.17 -7.42 -6.22
CA ASN A 49 -0.78 -6.05 -5.93
C ASN A 49 0.75 -5.96 -5.70
N TYR A 50 1.34 -4.79 -5.89
CA TYR A 50 2.78 -4.58 -5.76
C TYR A 50 3.34 -5.03 -4.40
N ALA A 51 2.67 -4.69 -3.30
CA ALA A 51 3.14 -5.06 -1.96
C ALA A 51 3.22 -6.58 -1.77
N SER A 52 2.20 -7.33 -2.20
CA SER A 52 2.21 -8.80 -2.15
C SER A 52 3.25 -9.40 -3.08
N TYR A 53 3.42 -8.82 -4.26
CA TYR A 53 4.42 -9.25 -5.22
C TYR A 53 5.85 -9.04 -4.69
N PHE A 54 6.17 -7.86 -4.18
CA PHE A 54 7.48 -7.56 -3.60
C PHE A 54 7.78 -8.45 -2.39
N GLN A 55 6.78 -8.71 -1.54
CA GLN A 55 6.91 -9.63 -0.43
C GLN A 55 7.26 -11.05 -0.88
N MET A 56 6.63 -11.52 -1.95
CA MET A 56 6.93 -12.83 -2.52
C MET A 56 8.34 -12.88 -3.14
N MET A 57 8.70 -11.88 -3.93
CA MET A 57 9.99 -11.83 -4.62
C MET A 57 11.15 -11.67 -3.64
N LYS A 58 11.02 -10.82 -2.61
CA LYS A 58 12.10 -10.59 -1.63
C LYS A 58 12.30 -11.76 -0.66
N TYR A 59 11.22 -12.35 -0.15
CA TYR A 59 11.33 -13.27 0.99
C TYR A 59 10.93 -14.72 0.71
N GLN A 60 10.30 -14.99 -0.42
CA GLN A 60 9.74 -16.31 -0.71
C GLN A 60 10.10 -16.81 -2.11
N LYS A 61 10.94 -16.09 -2.86
CA LYS A 61 11.34 -16.45 -4.22
C LYS A 61 11.92 -17.85 -4.28
N GLU A 62 12.87 -18.17 -3.42
CA GLU A 62 13.50 -19.49 -3.38
C GLU A 62 12.50 -20.61 -3.05
N LYS A 63 11.62 -20.37 -2.07
CA LYS A 63 10.61 -21.35 -1.65
C LYS A 63 9.59 -21.68 -2.73
N TYR A 64 9.26 -20.70 -3.58
CA TYR A 64 8.23 -20.82 -4.60
C TYR A 64 8.78 -20.60 -6.01
N ALA A 65 10.08 -20.84 -6.23
CA ALA A 65 10.77 -20.56 -7.48
C ALA A 65 10.08 -21.18 -8.71
N GLU A 66 9.63 -22.43 -8.59
CA GLU A 66 8.92 -23.15 -9.65
C GLU A 66 7.64 -22.42 -10.12
N TYR A 67 6.93 -21.79 -9.19
CA TYR A 67 5.65 -21.12 -9.45
C TYR A 67 5.81 -19.64 -9.79
N LEU A 68 6.86 -18.98 -9.28
CA LEU A 68 7.13 -17.57 -9.50
C LEU A 68 7.87 -17.30 -10.80
N ASN A 69 8.53 -18.30 -11.37
CA ASN A 69 9.27 -18.17 -12.64
C ASN A 69 8.31 -18.11 -13.84
N LYS A 70 7.50 -17.05 -13.92
CA LYS A 70 6.62 -16.79 -15.07
C LYS A 70 7.43 -16.22 -16.22
N LYS A 71 7.08 -16.59 -17.46
CA LYS A 71 7.76 -16.09 -18.65
C LYS A 71 7.52 -14.61 -18.92
N VAL A 72 6.34 -14.12 -18.56
CA VAL A 72 5.92 -12.73 -18.79
C VAL A 72 5.37 -12.16 -17.49
N ALA A 73 5.81 -10.96 -17.14
CA ALA A 73 5.23 -10.15 -16.09
C ALA A 73 4.74 -8.82 -16.68
N ILE A 74 3.54 -8.40 -16.28
CA ILE A 74 2.93 -7.15 -16.70
C ILE A 74 2.75 -6.29 -15.46
N PHE A 75 3.33 -5.09 -15.47
CA PHE A 75 3.30 -4.13 -14.38
C PHE A 75 2.45 -2.93 -14.78
N ASP A 76 1.26 -2.84 -14.21
CA ASP A 76 0.33 -1.74 -14.46
C ASP A 76 0.66 -0.53 -13.58
N GLU A 77 0.30 0.67 -14.04
CA GLU A 77 0.64 1.94 -13.38
C GLU A 77 2.14 2.08 -13.09
N ALA A 78 2.97 1.71 -14.07
CA ALA A 78 4.42 1.59 -13.93
C ALA A 78 5.12 2.89 -13.52
N HIS A 79 4.52 4.06 -13.76
CA HIS A 79 4.99 5.35 -13.26
C HIS A 79 5.06 5.42 -11.72
N ARG A 80 4.41 4.49 -11.01
CA ARG A 80 4.40 4.43 -9.54
C ARG A 80 5.38 3.42 -8.97
N ILE A 81 6.14 2.70 -9.80
CA ILE A 81 7.03 1.62 -9.33
C ILE A 81 8.06 2.16 -8.35
N GLU A 82 8.66 3.30 -8.65
CA GLU A 82 9.62 3.95 -7.76
C GLU A 82 9.00 4.19 -6.38
N ASP A 83 7.86 4.85 -6.31
CA ASP A 83 7.15 5.10 -5.05
C ASP A 83 6.81 3.81 -4.31
N GLN A 84 6.39 2.77 -5.02
CA GLN A 84 6.04 1.48 -4.42
C GLN A 84 7.26 0.79 -3.80
N ILE A 85 8.42 0.83 -4.46
CA ILE A 85 9.67 0.29 -3.92
C ILE A 85 10.14 1.12 -2.73
N ILE A 86 10.14 2.45 -2.83
CA ILE A 86 10.50 3.36 -1.75
C ILE A 86 9.65 3.10 -0.50
N GLN A 87 8.34 2.91 -0.67
CA GLN A 87 7.43 2.60 0.44
C GLN A 87 7.66 1.21 1.02
N PHE A 88 8.01 0.23 0.18
CA PHE A 88 8.24 -1.15 0.59
C PHE A 88 9.55 -1.31 1.37
N VAL A 89 10.61 -0.63 0.93
CA VAL A 89 11.95 -0.72 1.50
C VAL A 89 12.15 0.23 2.68
N GLY A 90 11.60 1.44 2.59
CA GLY A 90 11.73 2.46 3.62
C GLY A 90 10.83 2.22 4.84
N ILE A 91 11.07 2.99 5.89
CA ILE A 91 10.21 3.01 7.08
C ILE A 91 9.54 4.35 7.27
N ASP A 92 8.34 4.28 7.83
CA ASP A 92 7.61 5.44 8.33
C ASP A 92 7.27 5.17 9.80
N ILE A 93 7.66 6.11 10.67
CA ILE A 93 7.37 6.11 12.09
C ILE A 93 6.33 7.20 12.34
N PHE A 94 5.18 6.81 12.88
CA PHE A 94 4.09 7.74 13.18
C PHE A 94 3.90 7.87 14.69
N GLU A 95 3.38 9.01 15.13
CA GLU A 95 2.99 9.24 16.53
C GLU A 95 2.18 8.07 17.12
N ARG A 96 1.24 7.54 16.35
CA ARG A 96 0.42 6.40 16.79
C ARG A 96 1.25 5.15 17.15
N ASN A 97 2.34 4.89 16.42
CA ASN A 97 3.23 3.75 16.70
C ASN A 97 3.98 3.95 18.02
N LEU A 98 4.42 5.18 18.27
CA LEU A 98 5.09 5.55 19.52
C LEU A 98 4.14 5.41 20.70
N ASN A 99 2.92 5.91 20.58
CA ASN A 99 1.88 5.80 21.61
C ASN A 99 1.52 4.34 21.91
N GLU A 100 1.33 3.50 20.89
CA GLU A 100 1.06 2.06 21.03
C GLU A 100 2.18 1.33 21.78
N CYS A 101 3.43 1.72 21.54
CA CYS A 101 4.62 1.13 22.14
C CYS A 101 5.05 1.82 23.45
N LYS A 102 4.39 2.92 23.84
CA LYS A 102 4.75 3.77 24.99
C LYS A 102 6.20 4.25 24.94
N ILE A 103 6.64 4.64 23.74
CA ILE A 103 7.98 5.17 23.50
C ILE A 103 7.89 6.69 23.43
N ASP A 104 8.74 7.35 24.19
CA ASP A 104 8.89 8.79 24.15
C ASP A 104 9.93 9.16 23.09
N VAL A 105 9.48 9.93 22.09
CA VAL A 105 10.33 10.38 20.99
C VAL A 105 11.40 11.39 21.41
N GLU A 106 11.19 12.09 22.50
CA GLU A 106 12.14 13.10 23.02
C GLU A 106 13.47 12.50 23.50
N ASN A 107 13.50 11.17 23.73
CA ASN A 107 14.71 10.45 24.09
C ASN A 107 15.66 10.15 22.91
N TYR A 108 15.31 10.57 21.69
CA TYR A 108 16.06 10.27 20.48
C TYR A 108 16.37 11.53 19.68
N ASP A 109 17.56 11.59 19.10
CA ASP A 109 17.89 12.62 18.12
C ASP A 109 17.30 12.25 16.76
N LEU A 110 16.19 12.93 16.40
CA LEU A 110 15.50 12.70 15.15
C LEU A 110 16.21 13.29 13.91
N GLN A 111 17.39 13.86 14.07
CA GLN A 111 18.26 14.30 12.96
C GLN A 111 19.42 13.33 12.73
N ASP A 112 19.63 12.38 13.63
CA ASP A 112 20.61 11.32 13.50
C ASP A 112 19.94 9.99 13.08
N ILE A 113 20.37 9.47 11.95
CA ILE A 113 19.82 8.20 11.41
C ILE A 113 20.09 7.01 12.35
N ASP A 114 21.20 7.00 13.08
CA ASP A 114 21.51 5.92 14.01
C ASP A 114 20.57 5.94 15.23
N ASP A 115 20.21 7.12 15.72
CA ASP A 115 19.25 7.25 16.80
C ASP A 115 17.82 6.93 16.33
N VAL A 116 17.47 7.31 15.11
CA VAL A 116 16.20 6.89 14.49
C VAL A 116 16.14 5.37 14.30
N MET A 117 17.26 4.72 13.98
CA MET A 117 17.31 3.26 13.89
C MET A 117 17.19 2.60 15.27
N LYS A 118 17.76 3.18 16.35
CA LYS A 118 17.49 2.72 17.74
C LYS A 118 16.01 2.87 18.12
N LEU A 119 15.37 3.97 17.69
CA LEU A 119 13.93 4.16 17.85
C LEU A 119 13.14 3.07 17.14
N SER A 120 13.52 2.72 15.89
CA SER A 120 12.94 1.61 15.12
C SER A 120 13.12 0.27 15.82
N ASP A 121 14.29 0.02 16.42
CA ASP A 121 14.55 -1.18 17.23
C ASP A 121 13.63 -1.25 18.44
N GLY A 122 13.50 -0.15 19.19
CA GLY A 122 12.57 -0.06 20.31
C GLY A 122 11.13 -0.36 19.93
N LEU A 123 10.68 0.12 18.75
CA LEU A 123 9.37 -0.21 18.22
C LEU A 123 9.23 -1.71 17.91
N SER A 124 10.22 -2.31 17.23
CA SER A 124 10.18 -3.75 16.91
C SER A 124 10.20 -4.61 18.15
N GLU A 125 11.04 -4.32 19.13
CA GLU A 125 11.10 -5.03 20.42
C GLU A 125 9.79 -4.91 21.21
N SER A 126 9.18 -3.71 21.20
CA SER A 126 7.90 -3.50 21.88
C SER A 126 6.78 -4.33 21.21
N TYR A 127 6.71 -4.34 19.87
CA TYR A 127 5.73 -5.19 19.19
C TYR A 127 5.97 -6.67 19.41
N ALA A 128 7.24 -7.14 19.43
CA ALA A 128 7.57 -8.52 19.75
C ALA A 128 7.09 -8.91 21.16
N ARG A 129 7.28 -8.03 22.15
CA ARG A 129 6.81 -8.22 23.52
C ARG A 129 5.28 -8.28 23.58
N GLN A 130 4.58 -7.34 22.93
CA GLN A 130 3.11 -7.35 22.89
C GLN A 130 2.55 -8.65 22.27
N ILE A 131 3.20 -9.18 21.22
CA ILE A 131 2.83 -10.48 20.64
C ILE A 131 2.99 -11.59 21.67
N SER A 132 4.12 -11.65 22.37
CA SER A 132 4.38 -12.68 23.38
C SER A 132 3.39 -12.60 24.56
N GLU A 133 3.16 -11.41 25.08
CA GLU A 133 2.20 -11.17 26.17
C GLU A 133 0.77 -11.54 25.77
N LEU A 134 0.37 -11.24 24.55
CA LEU A 134 -0.94 -11.60 24.02
C LEU A 134 -1.07 -13.13 23.88
N GLU A 135 -0.12 -13.78 23.24
CA GLU A 135 -0.10 -15.25 23.04
C GLU A 135 -0.07 -16.03 24.36
N ASP A 136 0.55 -15.46 25.40
CA ASP A 136 0.64 -16.09 26.74
C ASP A 136 -0.58 -15.83 27.62
N SER A 137 -1.48 -14.95 27.20
CA SER A 137 -2.66 -14.61 27.99
C SER A 137 -3.70 -15.76 28.01
N SER A 138 -4.34 -15.96 29.15
CA SER A 138 -5.43 -16.95 29.29
C SER A 138 -6.66 -16.58 28.44
N ALA A 139 -6.89 -15.30 28.19
CA ALA A 139 -7.96 -14.82 27.31
C ALA A 139 -7.72 -15.23 25.86
N PHE A 140 -6.50 -15.12 25.37
CA PHE A 140 -6.13 -15.56 24.03
C PHE A 140 -6.23 -17.08 23.86
N ALA A 141 -5.85 -17.83 24.89
CA ALA A 141 -5.98 -19.29 24.88
C ALA A 141 -7.44 -19.77 24.77
N GLN A 142 -8.39 -18.99 25.33
CA GLN A 142 -9.82 -19.30 25.27
C GLN A 142 -10.48 -18.81 23.97
N ASN A 143 -10.10 -17.64 23.49
CA ASN A 143 -10.64 -17.04 22.26
C ASN A 143 -9.54 -16.30 21.47
N PRO A 144 -8.78 -17.01 20.61
CA PRO A 144 -7.64 -16.45 19.91
C PRO A 144 -8.05 -15.36 18.89
N ASP A 145 -7.60 -14.13 19.11
CA ASP A 145 -7.71 -13.05 18.14
C ASP A 145 -6.46 -13.00 17.24
N TYR A 146 -6.48 -13.86 16.24
CA TYR A 146 -5.37 -13.94 15.28
C TYR A 146 -5.22 -12.70 14.40
N GLU A 147 -6.25 -11.86 14.24
CA GLU A 147 -6.17 -10.64 13.45
C GLU A 147 -5.29 -9.59 14.16
N VAL A 148 -5.44 -9.47 15.47
CA VAL A 148 -4.57 -8.61 16.28
C VAL A 148 -3.13 -9.10 16.26
N VAL A 149 -2.87 -10.41 16.44
CA VAL A 149 -1.52 -10.98 16.35
C VAL A 149 -0.89 -10.70 14.99
N GLN A 150 -1.64 -10.93 13.90
CA GLN A 150 -1.13 -10.68 12.54
C GLN A 150 -0.80 -9.19 12.32
N THR A 151 -1.62 -8.30 12.88
CA THR A 151 -1.39 -6.85 12.79
C THR A 151 -0.09 -6.47 13.50
N LEU A 152 0.14 -6.99 14.72
CA LEU A 152 1.37 -6.75 15.47
C LEU A 152 2.60 -7.38 14.78
N GLU A 153 2.46 -8.59 14.24
CA GLU A 153 3.54 -9.25 13.47
C GLU A 153 3.93 -8.44 12.22
N ASN A 154 2.97 -7.88 11.51
CA ASN A 154 3.26 -7.04 10.34
C ASN A 154 4.00 -5.77 10.76
N LYS A 155 3.62 -5.14 11.88
CA LYS A 155 4.33 -3.97 12.43
C LYS A 155 5.75 -4.35 12.88
N TYR A 156 5.90 -5.44 13.63
CA TYR A 156 7.21 -5.96 14.03
C TYR A 156 8.14 -6.18 12.83
N LYS A 157 7.66 -6.91 11.83
CA LYS A 157 8.45 -7.22 10.63
C LYS A 157 8.86 -5.96 9.89
N LYS A 158 7.95 -5.00 9.73
CA LYS A 158 8.24 -3.73 9.05
C LYS A 158 9.47 -3.04 9.63
N TYR A 159 9.55 -2.93 10.96
CA TYR A 159 10.67 -2.26 11.62
C TYR A 159 11.94 -3.12 11.68
N ALA A 160 11.81 -4.42 11.96
CA ALA A 160 12.94 -5.33 12.05
C ALA A 160 13.63 -5.56 10.69
N GLU A 161 12.86 -5.68 9.60
CA GLU A 161 13.39 -5.91 8.25
C GLU A 161 14.03 -4.66 7.68
N ALA A 162 13.42 -3.49 7.85
CA ALA A 162 13.97 -2.22 7.41
C ALA A 162 15.30 -1.91 8.09
N ARG A 163 15.46 -2.26 9.38
CA ARG A 163 16.74 -2.14 10.09
C ARG A 163 17.88 -2.82 9.34
N SER A 164 17.73 -4.10 9.03
CA SER A 164 18.78 -4.88 8.36
C SER A 164 19.17 -4.25 7.03
N GLU A 165 18.19 -3.78 6.28
CA GLU A 165 18.40 -3.14 4.97
C GLU A 165 19.14 -1.79 5.10
N ILE A 166 18.69 -0.94 6.04
CA ILE A 166 19.26 0.39 6.25
C ILE A 166 20.70 0.27 6.78
N TYR A 167 20.97 -0.58 7.75
CA TYR A 167 22.32 -0.76 8.28
C TYR A 167 23.32 -1.32 7.25
N SER A 168 22.87 -2.22 6.39
CA SER A 168 23.73 -2.80 5.36
C SER A 168 24.09 -1.84 4.24
N ASN A 169 23.38 -0.70 4.12
CA ASN A 169 23.51 0.23 3.00
C ASN A 169 23.12 1.66 3.39
N LYS A 170 23.63 2.12 4.53
CA LYS A 170 23.22 3.39 5.15
C LYS A 170 23.38 4.60 4.24
N GLU A 171 24.42 4.64 3.41
CA GLU A 171 24.66 5.72 2.45
C GLU A 171 23.56 5.88 1.39
N ASN A 172 22.79 4.83 1.15
CA ASN A 172 21.66 4.86 0.22
C ASN A 172 20.36 5.30 0.88
N PHE A 173 20.35 5.72 2.13
CA PHE A 173 19.15 6.11 2.80
C PHE A 173 19.21 7.56 3.30
N ILE A 174 18.12 8.27 3.12
CA ILE A 174 17.92 9.61 3.65
C ILE A 174 16.92 9.60 4.78
N LEU A 175 17.28 10.32 5.83
CA LEU A 175 16.40 10.65 6.93
C LEU A 175 15.66 11.94 6.58
N ASN A 176 14.35 11.86 6.38
CA ASN A 176 13.53 13.02 6.12
C ASN A 176 13.35 13.84 7.41
N LYS A 177 13.12 15.14 7.25
CA LYS A 177 12.84 16.01 8.42
C LYS A 177 11.60 15.52 9.15
N PRO A 178 11.65 15.45 10.50
CA PRO A 178 10.46 15.13 11.29
C PRO A 178 9.33 16.12 11.00
N TYR A 179 8.13 15.61 10.88
CA TYR A 179 6.94 16.43 10.75
C TYR A 179 6.30 16.64 12.12
N TYR A 180 6.09 17.91 12.47
CA TYR A 180 5.36 18.35 13.64
C TYR A 180 4.10 19.10 13.22
N ASP A 181 3.02 19.00 13.99
CA ASP A 181 1.83 19.81 13.76
C ASP A 181 1.99 21.27 14.21
N GLU A 182 0.95 22.07 14.00
CA GLU A 182 0.94 23.50 14.38
C GLU A 182 1.14 23.73 15.89
N GLY A 183 0.85 22.74 16.73
CA GLY A 183 1.08 22.74 18.17
C GLY A 183 2.48 22.26 18.58
N GLY A 184 3.35 21.97 17.64
CA GLY A 184 4.70 21.45 17.88
C GLY A 184 4.74 19.97 18.29
N LYS A 185 3.65 19.24 18.12
CA LYS A 185 3.59 17.82 18.44
C LYS A 185 4.12 16.97 17.29
N PHE A 186 4.99 16.01 17.59
CA PHE A 186 5.50 15.05 16.60
C PHE A 186 4.37 14.27 15.93
N ARG A 187 4.42 14.13 14.63
CA ARG A 187 3.43 13.40 13.82
C ARG A 187 4.02 12.23 13.05
N SER A 188 5.16 12.46 12.39
CA SER A 188 5.79 11.41 11.60
C SER A 188 7.26 11.71 11.30
N LEU A 189 7.97 10.63 11.00
CA LEU A 189 9.34 10.62 10.52
C LEU A 189 9.48 9.50 9.51
N SER A 190 10.33 9.66 8.48
CA SER A 190 10.59 8.59 7.53
C SER A 190 12.06 8.48 7.16
N VAL A 191 12.49 7.24 6.92
CA VAL A 191 13.78 6.90 6.32
C VAL A 191 13.51 6.21 5.00
N LYS A 192 14.03 6.76 3.91
CA LYS A 192 13.72 6.31 2.53
C LYS A 192 15.00 6.07 1.75
N PRO A 193 15.03 5.07 0.84
CA PRO A 193 16.17 4.91 -0.07
C PRO A 193 16.26 6.07 -1.04
N LEU A 194 17.47 6.48 -1.39
CA LEU A 194 17.77 7.49 -2.40
C LEU A 194 17.78 6.88 -3.81
N ASP A 195 18.35 5.69 -3.93
CA ASP A 195 18.44 4.94 -5.17
C ASP A 195 17.79 3.57 -4.99
N ILE A 196 16.84 3.27 -5.87
CA ILE A 196 16.11 2.01 -5.87
C ILE A 196 16.65 0.98 -6.86
N SER A 197 17.63 1.33 -7.69
CA SER A 197 18.14 0.50 -8.81
C SER A 197 18.58 -0.89 -8.35
N LYS A 198 19.18 -0.99 -7.17
CA LYS A 198 19.60 -2.28 -6.59
C LYS A 198 18.43 -3.22 -6.26
N TYR A 199 17.22 -2.69 -6.05
CA TYR A 199 16.03 -3.50 -5.77
C TYR A 199 15.33 -3.97 -7.04
N VAL A 200 15.59 -3.28 -8.16
CA VAL A 200 14.95 -3.58 -9.44
C VAL A 200 15.27 -5.00 -9.89
N SER A 201 16.54 -5.43 -9.81
CA SER A 201 16.95 -6.79 -10.15
C SER A 201 16.32 -7.86 -9.24
N THR A 202 15.97 -7.50 -8.00
CA THR A 202 15.29 -8.41 -7.06
C THR A 202 13.82 -8.60 -7.42
N PHE A 203 13.15 -7.53 -7.82
CA PHE A 203 11.71 -7.54 -8.04
C PHE A 203 11.32 -7.81 -9.50
N PHE A 204 12.14 -7.36 -10.44
CA PHE A 204 11.86 -7.45 -11.87
C PHE A 204 12.84 -8.40 -12.55
N ASP A 205 12.66 -9.71 -12.29
CA ASP A 205 13.52 -10.79 -12.79
C ASP A 205 12.68 -11.80 -13.59
N HIS A 206 11.98 -11.31 -14.61
CA HIS A 206 11.23 -12.14 -15.54
C HIS A 206 11.83 -12.01 -16.95
N PRO A 207 11.83 -13.10 -17.76
CA PRO A 207 12.38 -13.05 -19.11
C PRO A 207 11.77 -11.98 -20.01
N VAL A 208 10.47 -11.72 -19.88
CA VAL A 208 9.77 -10.64 -20.56
C VAL A 208 9.00 -9.82 -19.54
N GLN A 209 9.23 -8.52 -19.57
CA GLN A 209 8.60 -7.57 -18.65
C GLN A 209 7.91 -6.48 -19.47
N ILE A 210 6.66 -6.21 -19.15
CA ILE A 210 5.85 -5.18 -19.80
C ILE A 210 5.43 -4.17 -18.74
N PHE A 211 5.88 -2.94 -18.89
CA PHE A 211 5.52 -1.83 -18.00
C PHE A 211 4.50 -0.94 -18.69
N MET A 212 3.31 -0.83 -18.10
CA MET A 212 2.20 -0.07 -18.67
C MET A 212 1.91 1.18 -17.83
N SER A 213 1.75 2.30 -18.50
CA SER A 213 1.33 3.55 -17.87
C SER A 213 0.79 4.51 -18.93
N ALA A 214 -0.09 5.40 -18.51
CA ALA A 214 -0.55 6.51 -19.36
C ALA A 214 0.49 7.63 -19.52
N THR A 215 1.49 7.70 -18.63
CA THR A 215 2.39 8.85 -18.47
C THR A 215 3.85 8.45 -18.28
N ILE A 216 4.27 7.30 -18.81
CA ILE A 216 5.65 6.85 -18.68
C ILE A 216 6.52 7.51 -19.74
N ASP A 217 7.65 8.06 -19.32
CA ASP A 217 8.73 8.52 -20.17
C ASP A 217 9.94 7.59 -20.05
N LYS A 218 10.53 7.20 -21.16
CA LYS A 218 11.62 6.21 -21.19
C LYS A 218 12.84 6.66 -20.39
N GLU A 219 13.28 7.88 -20.63
CA GLU A 219 14.52 8.39 -20.04
C GLU A 219 14.36 8.45 -18.52
N SER A 220 13.32 9.13 -18.04
CA SER A 220 13.02 9.24 -16.61
C SER A 220 12.77 7.87 -15.96
N PHE A 221 12.05 6.96 -16.64
CA PHE A 221 11.80 5.63 -16.10
C PHE A 221 13.10 4.82 -15.93
N CYS A 222 13.98 4.83 -16.94
CA CYS A 222 15.24 4.12 -16.87
C CYS A 222 16.19 4.74 -15.84
N GLU A 223 16.25 6.08 -15.77
CA GLU A 223 17.06 6.79 -14.78
C GLU A 223 16.63 6.45 -13.36
N ASN A 224 15.33 6.54 -13.06
CA ASN A 224 14.79 6.30 -11.71
C ASN A 224 14.86 4.82 -11.30
N THR A 225 14.71 3.90 -12.24
CA THR A 225 14.70 2.46 -11.94
C THR A 225 16.05 1.78 -12.11
N GLY A 226 17.00 2.40 -12.80
CA GLY A 226 18.30 1.80 -13.14
C GLY A 226 18.21 0.74 -14.25
N PHE A 227 17.12 0.65 -15.00
CA PHE A 227 17.09 -0.19 -16.21
C PHE A 227 18.03 0.37 -17.29
N ASN A 228 18.74 -0.53 -17.96
CA ASN A 228 19.55 -0.13 -19.12
C ASN A 228 18.62 0.34 -20.26
N PRO A 229 18.71 1.61 -20.70
CA PRO A 229 17.85 2.13 -21.78
C PRO A 229 17.95 1.37 -23.10
N GLU A 230 19.10 0.73 -23.36
CA GLU A 230 19.28 -0.09 -24.57
C GLU A 230 18.47 -1.38 -24.56
N MET A 231 18.07 -1.85 -23.37
CA MET A 231 17.26 -3.05 -23.19
C MET A 231 15.76 -2.74 -23.12
N VAL A 232 15.39 -1.47 -23.17
CA VAL A 232 14.00 -1.02 -23.04
C VAL A 232 13.49 -0.51 -24.39
N GLU A 233 12.42 -1.12 -24.89
CA GLU A 233 11.69 -0.65 -26.06
C GLU A 233 10.41 0.05 -25.63
N ILE A 234 10.12 1.21 -26.24
CA ILE A 234 8.87 1.91 -26.02
C ILE A 234 7.88 1.61 -27.14
N VAL A 235 6.68 1.23 -26.73
CA VAL A 235 5.51 1.18 -27.61
C VAL A 235 4.56 2.29 -27.18
N ASP A 236 4.59 3.41 -27.91
CA ASP A 236 3.73 4.56 -27.64
C ASP A 236 2.58 4.62 -28.66
N THR A 237 1.36 4.78 -28.14
CA THR A 237 0.20 5.08 -28.96
C THR A 237 0.10 6.58 -29.18
N GLN A 238 0.77 7.09 -30.19
CA GLN A 238 0.81 8.53 -30.50
C GLN A 238 -0.57 9.14 -30.76
N VAL A 239 -1.56 8.33 -31.08
CA VAL A 239 -2.93 8.78 -31.33
C VAL A 239 -3.85 8.25 -30.26
N SER A 240 -4.38 9.15 -29.45
CA SER A 240 -5.40 8.77 -28.47
C SER A 240 -6.68 8.30 -29.19
N PRO A 241 -7.29 7.18 -28.78
CA PRO A 241 -8.55 6.71 -29.31
C PRO A 241 -9.75 7.61 -28.94
N PHE A 242 -9.55 8.56 -28.02
CA PHE A 242 -10.58 9.50 -27.61
C PHE A 242 -10.54 10.75 -28.48
N PRO A 243 -11.65 11.14 -29.17
CA PRO A 243 -11.72 12.34 -29.97
C PRO A 243 -11.41 13.60 -29.14
N ILE A 244 -10.66 14.55 -29.72
CA ILE A 244 -10.24 15.79 -29.04
C ILE A 244 -11.44 16.60 -28.59
N GLU A 245 -12.50 16.64 -29.39
CA GLU A 245 -13.75 17.35 -29.11
C GLU A 245 -14.45 16.84 -27.83
N ASN A 246 -14.19 15.59 -27.43
CA ASN A 246 -14.73 14.99 -26.21
C ASN A 246 -13.85 15.23 -24.97
N ARG A 247 -12.71 15.93 -25.13
CA ARG A 247 -11.75 16.21 -24.05
C ARG A 247 -11.80 17.65 -23.57
N LYS A 248 -12.96 18.28 -23.69
CA LYS A 248 -13.14 19.65 -23.21
C LYS A 248 -12.85 19.73 -21.72
N VAL A 249 -11.91 20.59 -21.36
CA VAL A 249 -11.56 20.88 -19.96
C VAL A 249 -12.07 22.28 -19.63
N GLU A 250 -12.89 22.39 -18.60
CA GLU A 250 -13.36 23.66 -18.05
C GLU A 250 -12.77 23.85 -16.66
N PHE A 251 -12.01 24.92 -16.48
CA PHE A 251 -11.53 25.32 -15.16
C PHE A 251 -12.54 26.27 -14.53
N THR A 252 -12.97 25.93 -13.32
CA THR A 252 -13.85 26.80 -12.54
C THR A 252 -13.15 27.09 -11.21
N ASP A 253 -12.64 28.31 -11.07
CA ASP A 253 -12.05 28.78 -9.83
C ASP A 253 -13.17 29.23 -8.88
N VAL A 254 -13.49 28.40 -7.90
CA VAL A 254 -14.51 28.69 -6.87
C VAL A 254 -13.83 29.11 -5.57
N LYS A 255 -13.02 28.21 -5.03
CA LYS A 255 -12.27 28.41 -3.79
C LYS A 255 -11.14 27.38 -3.67
N ARG A 256 -9.96 27.84 -3.27
CA ARG A 256 -8.88 26.93 -2.92
C ARG A 256 -9.22 26.23 -1.60
N LEU A 257 -9.30 24.90 -1.64
CA LEU A 257 -9.48 24.08 -0.44
C LEU A 257 -8.12 23.63 0.09
N SER A 258 -7.92 23.80 1.38
CA SER A 258 -6.72 23.38 2.13
C SER A 258 -7.15 22.73 3.45
N TYR A 259 -6.19 22.33 4.27
CA TYR A 259 -6.46 21.82 5.63
C TYR A 259 -7.10 22.89 6.54
N SER A 260 -6.81 24.17 6.30
CA SER A 260 -7.37 25.32 7.04
C SER A 260 -8.66 25.89 6.43
N SER A 261 -9.25 25.24 5.43
CA SER A 261 -10.51 25.70 4.82
C SER A 261 -11.65 25.65 5.82
N THR A 262 -12.48 26.69 5.80
CA THR A 262 -13.67 26.77 6.62
C THR A 262 -14.82 25.95 6.03
N ARG A 263 -15.85 25.68 6.84
CA ARG A 263 -17.07 25.03 6.37
C ARG A 263 -17.76 25.83 5.26
N ASP A 264 -17.70 27.17 5.34
CA ASP A 264 -18.30 28.04 4.33
C ASP A 264 -17.55 27.92 2.99
N ASP A 265 -16.22 27.79 3.00
CA ASP A 265 -15.41 27.55 1.80
C ASP A 265 -15.80 26.23 1.11
N GLU A 266 -16.02 25.18 1.89
CA GLU A 266 -16.47 23.88 1.39
C GLU A 266 -17.88 23.93 0.80
N GLN A 267 -18.78 24.67 1.44
CA GLN A 267 -20.15 24.87 0.94
C GLN A 267 -20.18 25.58 -0.43
N LEU A 268 -19.28 26.53 -0.70
CA LEU A 268 -19.17 27.18 -2.00
C LEU A 268 -18.81 26.15 -3.11
N VAL A 269 -17.89 25.25 -2.82
CA VAL A 269 -17.49 24.19 -3.76
C VAL A 269 -18.63 23.20 -3.98
N ILE A 270 -19.30 22.78 -2.90
CA ILE A 270 -20.44 21.85 -2.99
C ILE A 270 -21.58 22.45 -3.79
N LYS A 271 -21.90 23.73 -3.57
CA LYS A 271 -22.89 24.46 -4.37
C LYS A 271 -22.52 24.44 -5.85
N LYS A 272 -21.24 24.63 -6.19
CA LYS A 272 -20.80 24.56 -7.59
C LYS A 272 -20.93 23.17 -8.19
N ILE A 273 -20.64 22.12 -7.41
CA ILE A 273 -20.88 20.73 -7.83
C ILE A 273 -22.35 20.50 -8.11
N ASP A 274 -23.25 20.98 -7.24
CA ASP A 274 -24.69 20.85 -7.39
C ASP A 274 -25.21 21.55 -8.65
N GLU A 275 -24.70 22.75 -8.96
CA GLU A 275 -25.01 23.49 -10.20
C GLU A 275 -24.56 22.70 -11.46
N ILE A 276 -23.36 22.11 -11.42
CA ILE A 276 -22.84 21.30 -12.52
C ILE A 276 -23.70 20.05 -12.71
N MET A 277 -24.04 19.36 -11.64
CA MET A 277 -24.90 18.16 -11.67
C MET A 277 -26.29 18.52 -12.24
N THR A 278 -26.83 19.67 -11.91
CA THR A 278 -28.10 20.16 -12.43
C THR A 278 -28.00 20.51 -13.92
N LYS A 279 -26.93 21.20 -14.32
CA LYS A 279 -26.65 21.55 -15.75
C LYS A 279 -26.56 20.30 -16.63
N TYR A 280 -25.98 19.22 -16.11
CA TYR A 280 -25.79 17.95 -16.82
C TYR A 280 -26.70 16.84 -16.25
N SER A 281 -27.96 17.17 -15.99
CA SER A 281 -28.93 16.26 -15.38
C SER A 281 -29.22 15.01 -16.22
N ASP A 282 -29.02 15.06 -17.54
CA ASP A 282 -29.18 13.96 -18.50
C ASP A 282 -27.90 13.14 -18.70
N LYS A 283 -26.78 13.52 -18.08
CA LYS A 283 -25.47 12.86 -18.24
C LYS A 283 -25.09 12.06 -17.01
N LYS A 284 -24.21 11.06 -17.22
CA LYS A 284 -23.46 10.41 -16.16
C LYS A 284 -22.18 11.18 -15.92
N GLY A 285 -21.79 11.32 -14.66
CA GLY A 285 -20.56 11.99 -14.23
C GLY A 285 -19.85 11.26 -13.12
N LEU A 286 -18.59 11.61 -12.89
CA LEU A 286 -17.77 11.14 -11.79
C LEU A 286 -17.25 12.35 -11.02
N ILE A 287 -17.43 12.33 -9.69
CA ILE A 287 -16.86 13.32 -8.78
C ILE A 287 -15.69 12.65 -8.05
N LEU A 288 -14.48 13.14 -8.29
CA LEU A 288 -13.29 12.69 -7.60
C LEU A 288 -13.00 13.58 -6.40
N THR A 289 -12.78 13.00 -5.25
CA THR A 289 -12.48 13.73 -4.01
C THR A 289 -11.16 13.25 -3.40
N SER A 290 -10.51 14.10 -2.61
CA SER A 290 -9.25 13.79 -1.92
C SER A 290 -9.43 12.93 -0.67
N SER A 291 -10.65 12.78 -0.14
CA SER A 291 -10.92 12.01 1.07
C SER A 291 -12.32 11.41 1.10
N LYS A 292 -12.49 10.33 1.87
CA LYS A 292 -13.82 9.71 2.12
C LYS A 292 -14.77 10.64 2.85
N SER A 293 -14.29 11.41 3.83
CA SER A 293 -15.11 12.39 4.57
C SER A 293 -15.73 13.41 3.62
N ARG A 294 -14.95 13.90 2.65
CA ARG A 294 -15.45 14.85 1.65
C ARG A 294 -16.50 14.23 0.72
N CYS A 295 -16.44 12.93 0.42
CA CYS A 295 -17.51 12.25 -0.32
C CYS A 295 -18.85 12.32 0.43
N PHE A 296 -18.83 12.07 1.74
CA PHE A 296 -20.05 12.13 2.56
C PHE A 296 -20.54 13.56 2.71
N GLU A 297 -19.66 14.51 2.91
CA GLU A 297 -20.01 15.92 3.05
C GLU A 297 -20.67 16.47 1.78
N ILE A 298 -20.14 16.13 0.60
CA ILE A 298 -20.79 16.46 -0.67
C ILE A 298 -22.18 15.83 -0.72
N LEU A 299 -22.29 14.53 -0.45
CA LEU A 299 -23.58 13.84 -0.48
C LEU A 299 -24.62 14.48 0.45
N GLU A 300 -24.22 14.86 1.67
CA GLU A 300 -25.12 15.45 2.67
C GLU A 300 -25.62 16.85 2.31
N ASN A 301 -24.85 17.61 1.54
CA ASN A 301 -25.13 19.01 1.25
C ASN A 301 -25.59 19.29 -0.19
N LEU A 302 -25.73 18.29 -1.04
CA LEU A 302 -26.37 18.44 -2.36
C LEU A 302 -27.87 18.70 -2.24
N SER A 303 -28.49 19.24 -3.32
CA SER A 303 -29.94 19.31 -3.45
C SER A 303 -30.62 17.93 -3.39
N VAL A 304 -31.88 17.89 -3.02
CA VAL A 304 -32.67 16.64 -2.91
C VAL A 304 -32.69 15.89 -4.24
N GLU A 305 -32.79 16.58 -5.34
CA GLU A 305 -32.82 16.03 -6.70
C GLU A 305 -31.48 15.35 -7.04
N ASN A 306 -30.36 16.02 -6.79
CA ASN A 306 -29.03 15.49 -7.07
C ASN A 306 -28.62 14.37 -6.10
N LYS A 307 -29.06 14.40 -4.84
CA LYS A 307 -28.88 13.29 -3.90
C LYS A 307 -29.47 11.96 -4.41
N LYS A 308 -30.58 11.99 -5.10
CA LYS A 308 -31.21 10.77 -5.67
C LYS A 308 -30.38 10.15 -6.79
N ARG A 309 -29.53 10.93 -7.44
CA ARG A 309 -28.73 10.51 -8.62
C ARG A 309 -27.34 10.04 -8.27
N ILE A 310 -26.82 10.36 -7.08
CA ILE A 310 -25.43 10.08 -6.70
C ILE A 310 -25.33 8.74 -5.98
N ARG A 311 -24.20 8.07 -6.19
CA ARG A 311 -23.76 6.89 -5.43
C ARG A 311 -22.31 7.08 -5.04
N ILE A 312 -21.98 6.73 -3.82
CA ILE A 312 -20.59 6.73 -3.36
C ILE A 312 -19.99 5.37 -3.69
N CYS A 313 -18.91 5.39 -4.48
CA CYS A 313 -18.09 4.21 -4.74
C CYS A 313 -16.90 4.21 -3.78
N HIS A 314 -16.91 3.30 -2.80
CA HIS A 314 -15.75 3.02 -1.97
C HIS A 314 -15.03 1.79 -2.52
N SER A 315 -13.71 1.74 -2.33
CA SER A 315 -13.03 0.45 -2.32
C SER A 315 -13.70 -0.39 -1.23
N PHE A 316 -14.27 -1.52 -1.62
CA PHE A 316 -14.93 -2.43 -0.69
C PHE A 316 -14.02 -2.73 0.50
N ASN A 317 -14.55 -2.58 1.72
CA ASN A 317 -13.96 -3.25 2.86
C ASN A 317 -14.07 -4.76 2.63
N ALA A 318 -13.08 -5.53 3.05
CA ALA A 318 -12.98 -6.99 2.87
C ALA A 318 -14.25 -7.79 3.29
N ASN A 319 -15.22 -7.14 3.91
CA ASN A 319 -16.46 -7.73 4.40
C ASN A 319 -17.69 -7.49 3.51
N GLY A 320 -17.52 -6.90 2.32
CA GLY A 320 -18.63 -6.76 1.34
C GLY A 320 -19.83 -5.90 1.79
N LYS A 321 -19.69 -5.14 2.87
CA LYS A 321 -20.74 -4.20 3.32
C LYS A 321 -20.42 -2.81 2.79
N THR A 322 -21.32 -2.31 1.92
CA THR A 322 -21.39 -0.90 1.48
C THR A 322 -21.71 0.02 2.64
#